data_2b8aa6e857c7bb302c5ccc33a1f5bf4a
#
_entry.id   2b8aa6e857c7bb302c5ccc33a1f5bf4a
#
_cell.length_a   1.000
_cell.length_b   1.000
_cell.length_c   1.000
_cell.angle_alpha   90.00
_cell.angle_beta   90.00
_cell.angle_gamma   90.00
#
_symmetry.space_group_name_H-M   'P 1'
#
loop_
_entity.id
_entity.type
_entity.pdbx_description
1 polymer ?
#
loop_
_entity_poly.entity_id
_entity_poly.type
_entity_poly.pdbx_seq_one_letter_code
_entity_poly.pdbx_strand_id
1 'polypeptide(L)'
;LRQVLLRKLTAVQERYGKYEFERRHYALLGLMCIYGIELLEDNAQRCRDNLLDIFTQFINDPNDIAWEAAARAVLDVNIVQADALTMKRPDGTHITLPEWGYLGKGKFQRRDFQYSDLTQRSSFAGTLFAELDDDEIFKPKKVYKPMGVTEIAESRP
;
A
#
# COMPACT_ATOMS: atom_id res chain seq x y z
N LEU A 1 -0.02 10.69 7.98
CA LEU A 1 -0.30 9.26 7.76
C LEU A 1 -0.62 8.51 9.05
N ARG A 2 0.12 8.77 10.16
CA ARG A 2 -0.09 8.13 11.47
C ARG A 2 -1.56 8.16 11.93
N GLN A 3 -2.20 9.32 11.95
CA GLN A 3 -3.60 9.47 12.39
C GLN A 3 -4.59 8.73 11.48
N VAL A 4 -4.28 8.64 10.19
CA VAL A 4 -5.11 7.90 9.23
C VAL A 4 -5.05 6.40 9.55
N LEU A 5 -3.86 5.85 9.79
CA LEU A 5 -3.71 4.45 10.17
C LEU A 5 -4.42 4.14 11.50
N LEU A 6 -4.23 4.95 12.52
CA LEU A 6 -4.90 4.77 13.81
C LEU A 6 -6.43 4.71 13.67
N ARG A 7 -7.04 5.61 12.90
CA ARG A 7 -8.49 5.59 12.63
C ARG A 7 -8.94 4.32 11.92
N LYS A 8 -8.17 3.85 10.93
CA LYS A 8 -8.46 2.60 10.23
C LYS A 8 -8.39 1.40 11.17
N LEU A 9 -7.36 1.32 12.00
CA LEU A 9 -7.20 0.22 12.97
C LEU A 9 -8.27 0.25 14.06
N THR A 10 -8.70 1.44 14.52
CA THR A 10 -9.84 1.57 15.43
C THR A 10 -11.12 0.97 14.81
N ALA A 11 -11.43 1.32 13.56
CA ALA A 11 -12.59 0.77 12.85
C ALA A 11 -12.49 -0.76 12.67
N VAL A 12 -11.27 -1.27 12.39
CA VAL A 12 -11.03 -2.72 12.32
C VAL A 12 -11.27 -3.39 13.67
N GLN A 13 -10.79 -2.80 14.78
CA GLN A 13 -11.01 -3.31 16.13
C GLN A 13 -12.49 -3.32 16.50
N GLU A 14 -13.22 -2.27 16.20
CA GLU A 14 -14.66 -2.18 16.47
C GLU A 14 -15.44 -3.26 15.71
N ARG A 15 -15.08 -3.51 14.44
CA ARG A 15 -15.82 -4.43 13.58
C ARG A 15 -15.40 -5.90 13.75
N TYR A 16 -14.11 -6.16 13.93
CA TYR A 16 -13.53 -7.50 13.88
C TYR A 16 -12.79 -7.90 15.16
N GLY A 17 -12.87 -7.13 16.24
CA GLY A 17 -12.08 -7.35 17.45
C GLY A 17 -12.25 -8.74 18.10
N LYS A 18 -13.40 -9.39 17.86
CA LYS A 18 -13.69 -10.74 18.34
C LYS A 18 -13.20 -11.86 17.41
N TYR A 19 -12.78 -11.52 16.20
CA TYR A 19 -12.41 -12.47 15.15
C TYR A 19 -10.97 -12.21 14.75
N GLU A 20 -10.04 -12.94 15.37
CA GLU A 20 -8.60 -12.64 15.23
C GLU A 20 -8.09 -12.74 13.79
N PHE A 21 -8.55 -13.74 13.05
CA PHE A 21 -8.18 -13.91 11.64
C PHE A 21 -8.57 -12.69 10.81
N GLU A 22 -9.82 -12.27 10.88
CA GLU A 22 -10.33 -11.10 10.15
C GLU A 22 -9.67 -9.82 10.64
N ARG A 23 -9.54 -9.65 11.96
CA ARG A 23 -8.91 -8.47 12.56
C ARG A 23 -7.49 -8.24 12.03
N ARG A 24 -6.67 -9.29 11.98
CA ARG A 24 -5.30 -9.20 11.46
C ARG A 24 -5.28 -8.90 9.96
N HIS A 25 -6.08 -9.58 9.14
CA HIS A 25 -6.11 -9.38 7.69
C HIS A 25 -6.65 -8.00 7.30
N TYR A 26 -7.70 -7.52 7.96
CA TYR A 26 -8.22 -6.18 7.72
C TYR A 26 -7.32 -5.08 8.29
N ALA A 27 -6.53 -5.35 9.32
CA ALA A 27 -5.48 -4.43 9.77
C ALA A 27 -4.39 -4.26 8.70
N LEU A 28 -3.92 -5.37 8.11
CA LEU A 28 -2.95 -5.32 7.02
C LEU A 28 -3.53 -4.60 5.79
N LEU A 29 -4.79 -4.87 5.43
CA LEU A 29 -5.48 -4.12 4.37
C LEU A 29 -5.56 -2.62 4.69
N GLY A 30 -5.81 -2.26 5.95
CA GLY A 30 -5.79 -0.88 6.41
C GLY A 30 -4.45 -0.21 6.18
N LEU A 31 -3.35 -0.92 6.44
CA LEU A 31 -1.98 -0.46 6.15
C LEU A 31 -1.72 -0.35 4.64
N MET A 32 -2.17 -1.32 3.85
CA MET A 32 -2.08 -1.34 2.39
C MET A 32 -2.73 -0.13 1.72
N CYS A 33 -3.69 0.52 2.38
CA CYS A 33 -4.35 1.74 1.90
C CYS A 33 -3.61 3.04 2.30
N ILE A 34 -2.41 2.98 2.86
CA ILE A 34 -1.61 4.15 3.24
C ILE A 34 -0.47 4.32 2.23
N TYR A 35 -0.41 5.47 1.59
CA TYR A 35 0.61 5.81 0.60
C TYR A 35 1.31 7.11 0.96
N GLY A 36 2.58 7.22 0.60
CA GLY A 36 3.37 8.44 0.78
C GLY A 36 4.48 8.54 -0.25
N ILE A 37 4.71 9.76 -0.72
CA ILE A 37 5.85 10.13 -1.55
C ILE A 37 6.63 11.18 -0.77
N GLU A 38 7.88 10.87 -0.44
CA GLU A 38 8.75 11.71 0.36
C GLU A 38 10.03 12.02 -0.42
N LEU A 39 10.43 13.28 -0.43
CA LEU A 39 11.63 13.72 -1.16
C LEU A 39 12.91 13.19 -0.48
N LEU A 40 12.94 13.20 0.84
CA LEU A 40 14.10 12.80 1.64
C LEU A 40 13.94 11.36 2.14
N GLU A 41 14.99 10.55 1.96
CA GLU A 41 14.97 9.13 2.37
C GLU A 41 14.81 8.95 3.88
N ASP A 42 15.44 9.79 4.70
CA ASP A 42 15.30 9.72 6.16
C ASP A 42 13.87 9.98 6.63
N ASN A 43 13.13 10.86 5.95
CA ASN A 43 11.72 11.09 6.20
C ASN A 43 10.86 9.90 5.76
N ALA A 44 11.14 9.33 4.57
CA ALA A 44 10.47 8.13 4.10
C ALA A 44 10.68 6.96 5.07
N GLN A 45 11.93 6.74 5.50
CA GLN A 45 12.26 5.68 6.47
C GLN A 45 11.57 5.91 7.81
N ARG A 46 11.63 7.13 8.36
CA ARG A 46 10.95 7.46 9.63
C ARG A 46 9.43 7.28 9.52
N CYS A 47 8.86 7.59 8.36
CA CYS A 47 7.43 7.35 8.12
C CYS A 47 7.09 5.86 8.14
N ARG A 48 7.89 5.02 7.45
CA ARG A 48 7.75 3.56 7.46
C ARG A 48 7.85 2.99 8.88
N ASP A 49 8.87 3.39 9.64
CA ASP A 49 9.10 2.89 11.00
C ASP A 49 7.93 3.26 11.93
N ASN A 50 7.48 4.50 11.90
CA ASN A 50 6.34 4.95 12.72
C ASN A 50 5.03 4.20 12.39
N LEU A 51 4.77 3.89 11.11
CA LEU A 51 3.58 3.14 10.70
C LEU A 51 3.70 1.66 11.08
N LEU A 52 4.90 1.10 10.96
CA LEU A 52 5.17 -0.27 11.38
C LEU A 52 4.96 -0.45 12.87
N ASP A 53 5.48 0.46 13.71
CA ASP A 53 5.31 0.43 15.16
C ASP A 53 3.83 0.42 15.56
N ILE A 54 3.02 1.25 14.91
CA ILE A 54 1.56 1.29 15.15
C ILE A 54 0.91 -0.04 14.77
N PHE A 55 1.29 -0.59 13.63
CA PHE A 55 0.75 -1.86 13.16
C PHE A 55 1.13 -3.04 14.06
N THR A 56 2.40 -3.16 14.45
CA THR A 56 2.88 -4.23 15.33
C THR A 56 2.25 -4.15 16.71
N GLN A 57 2.09 -2.94 17.27
CA GLN A 57 1.35 -2.74 18.53
C GLN A 57 -0.12 -3.18 18.41
N PHE A 58 -0.76 -2.96 17.28
CA PHE A 58 -2.14 -3.41 17.05
C PHE A 58 -2.25 -4.93 16.92
N ILE A 59 -1.31 -5.57 16.21
CA ILE A 59 -1.27 -7.05 16.10
C ILE A 59 -1.02 -7.67 17.47
N ASN A 60 -0.14 -7.06 18.28
CA ASN A 60 0.17 -7.45 19.66
C ASN A 60 0.58 -8.93 19.80
N ASP A 61 1.39 -9.42 18.87
CA ASP A 61 1.95 -10.77 18.91
C ASP A 61 3.44 -10.73 18.55
N PRO A 62 4.32 -10.68 19.57
CA PRO A 62 5.75 -10.54 19.35
C PRO A 62 6.41 -11.76 18.70
N ASN A 63 5.71 -12.89 18.66
CA ASN A 63 6.22 -14.13 18.06
C ASN A 63 5.81 -14.27 16.59
N ASP A 64 4.94 -13.40 16.09
CA ASP A 64 4.43 -13.49 14.73
C ASP A 64 5.23 -12.63 13.75
N ILE A 65 6.45 -13.09 13.47
CA ILE A 65 7.41 -12.44 12.57
C ILE A 65 6.83 -12.24 11.16
N ALA A 66 5.93 -13.12 10.72
CA ALA A 66 5.37 -13.05 9.36
C ALA A 66 4.53 -11.78 9.14
N TRP A 67 3.73 -11.36 10.15
CA TRP A 67 2.91 -10.15 10.06
C TRP A 67 3.74 -8.88 10.03
N GLU A 68 4.78 -8.80 10.86
CA GLU A 68 5.71 -7.67 10.83
C GLU A 68 6.45 -7.60 9.49
N ALA A 69 6.96 -8.73 9.00
CA ALA A 69 7.65 -8.79 7.72
C ALA A 69 6.74 -8.42 6.53
N ALA A 70 5.49 -8.87 6.53
CA ALA A 70 4.49 -8.48 5.53
C ALA A 70 4.16 -6.99 5.59
N ALA A 71 3.96 -6.43 6.79
CA ALA A 71 3.72 -5.00 6.97
C ALA A 71 4.90 -4.17 6.47
N ARG A 72 6.13 -4.59 6.76
CA ARG A 72 7.35 -3.95 6.27
C ARG A 72 7.43 -3.99 4.74
N ALA A 73 7.14 -5.13 4.12
CA ALA A 73 7.12 -5.27 2.66
C ALA A 73 6.06 -4.35 2.01
N VAL A 74 4.88 -4.22 2.62
CA VAL A 74 3.84 -3.28 2.16
C VAL A 74 4.33 -1.83 2.27
N LEU A 75 4.93 -1.44 3.38
CA LEU A 75 5.41 -0.08 3.60
C LEU A 75 6.55 0.29 2.66
N ASP A 76 7.46 -0.64 2.34
CA ASP A 76 8.58 -0.41 1.43
C ASP A 76 8.12 -0.02 0.01
N VAL A 77 6.96 -0.50 -0.42
CA VAL A 77 6.41 -0.19 -1.76
C VAL A 77 5.35 0.91 -1.74
N ASN A 78 4.72 1.16 -0.60
CA ASN A 78 3.69 2.19 -0.46
C ASN A 78 4.25 3.57 -0.06
N ILE A 79 5.35 3.59 0.71
CA ILE A 79 6.02 4.82 1.16
C ILE A 79 7.36 4.92 0.44
N VAL A 80 7.41 5.73 -0.60
CA VAL A 80 8.54 5.76 -1.52
C VAL A 80 9.31 7.09 -1.43
N GLN A 81 10.65 7.00 -1.55
CA GLN A 81 11.45 8.20 -1.80
C GLN A 81 11.32 8.58 -3.27
N ALA A 82 10.80 9.78 -3.53
CA ALA A 82 10.69 10.33 -4.88
C ALA A 82 10.33 11.83 -4.83
N ASP A 83 10.52 12.49 -5.95
CA ASP A 83 10.01 13.83 -6.18
C ASP A 83 8.61 13.76 -6.82
N ALA A 84 7.60 14.18 -6.07
CA ALA A 84 6.21 14.16 -6.54
C ALA A 84 5.95 15.14 -7.70
N LEU A 85 6.76 16.19 -7.87
CA LEU A 85 6.62 17.16 -8.97
C LEU A 85 7.13 16.58 -10.28
N THR A 86 8.28 15.92 -10.25
CA THR A 86 8.87 15.28 -11.44
C THR A 86 8.36 13.85 -11.64
N MET A 87 7.67 13.28 -10.65
CA MET A 87 7.17 11.90 -10.63
C MET A 87 8.28 10.85 -10.78
N LYS A 88 9.50 11.18 -10.29
CA LYS A 88 10.68 10.34 -10.43
C LYS A 88 11.33 10.01 -9.07
N ARG A 89 11.93 8.85 -9.02
CA ARG A 89 12.83 8.41 -7.94
C ARG A 89 14.22 9.03 -8.12
N PRO A 90 15.10 8.98 -7.11
CA PRO A 90 16.48 9.52 -7.20
C PRO A 90 17.31 8.91 -8.34
N ASP A 91 17.03 7.65 -8.71
CA ASP A 91 17.68 6.94 -9.83
C ASP A 91 17.13 7.33 -11.21
N GLY A 92 16.18 8.27 -11.28
CA GLY A 92 15.54 8.74 -12.50
C GLY A 92 14.38 7.86 -12.98
N THR A 93 14.09 6.74 -12.33
CA THR A 93 12.95 5.86 -12.69
C THR A 93 11.62 6.51 -12.28
N HIS A 94 10.54 6.15 -12.96
CA HIS A 94 9.20 6.63 -12.63
C HIS A 94 8.67 6.00 -11.35
N ILE A 95 7.90 6.78 -10.58
CA ILE A 95 7.20 6.27 -9.41
C ILE A 95 6.20 5.21 -9.85
N THR A 96 6.27 4.04 -9.19
CA THR A 96 5.29 2.97 -9.30
C THR A 96 4.67 2.76 -7.94
N LEU A 97 3.33 2.73 -7.88
CA LEU A 97 2.58 2.47 -6.65
C LEU A 97 1.74 1.19 -6.83
N PRO A 98 1.66 0.36 -5.80
CA PRO A 98 0.81 -0.82 -5.82
C PRO A 98 -0.65 -0.45 -5.54
N GLU A 99 -1.56 -1.15 -6.17
CA GLU A 99 -2.95 -1.27 -5.73
C GLU A 99 -3.10 -2.62 -5.04
N TRP A 100 -3.73 -2.61 -3.87
CA TRP A 100 -3.95 -3.79 -3.06
C TRP A 100 -5.45 -4.08 -2.93
N GLY A 101 -5.81 -5.35 -3.05
CA GLY A 101 -7.16 -5.83 -2.80
C GLY A 101 -7.17 -7.07 -1.93
N TYR A 102 -8.14 -7.19 -1.03
CA TYR A 102 -8.35 -8.40 -0.24
C TYR A 102 -9.35 -9.32 -0.95
N LEU A 103 -8.92 -10.53 -1.27
CA LEU A 103 -9.74 -11.52 -1.99
C LEU A 103 -10.53 -12.44 -1.05
N GLY A 104 -10.38 -12.25 0.26
CA GLY A 104 -10.92 -13.16 1.28
C GLY A 104 -9.99 -14.35 1.55
N LYS A 105 -10.32 -15.14 2.58
CA LYS A 105 -9.57 -16.35 2.99
C LYS A 105 -8.07 -16.13 3.14
N GLY A 106 -7.67 -14.94 3.62
CA GLY A 106 -6.26 -14.59 3.85
C GLY A 106 -5.43 -14.31 2.60
N LYS A 107 -6.06 -14.11 1.44
CA LYS A 107 -5.35 -13.80 0.20
C LYS A 107 -5.55 -12.35 -0.23
N PHE A 108 -4.46 -11.76 -0.71
CA PHE A 108 -4.40 -10.39 -1.23
C PHE A 108 -3.95 -10.40 -2.69
N GLN A 109 -4.46 -9.45 -3.46
CA GLN A 109 -4.05 -9.17 -4.83
C GLN A 109 -3.21 -7.89 -4.83
N ARG A 110 -2.08 -7.90 -5.55
CA ARG A 110 -1.28 -6.70 -5.82
C ARG A 110 -1.22 -6.46 -7.33
N ARG A 111 -1.42 -5.20 -7.72
CA ARG A 111 -1.20 -4.69 -9.09
C ARG A 111 -0.41 -3.41 -9.01
N ASP A 112 0.67 -3.31 -9.77
CA ASP A 112 1.54 -2.13 -9.76
C ASP A 112 1.21 -1.23 -10.95
N PHE A 113 1.02 0.07 -10.66
CA PHE A 113 0.70 1.10 -11.65
C PHE A 113 1.76 2.20 -11.63
N GLN A 114 2.06 2.76 -12.80
CA GLN A 114 2.89 3.96 -12.86
C GLN A 114 2.08 5.17 -12.36
N TYR A 115 2.67 5.96 -11.46
CA TYR A 115 1.97 7.06 -10.79
C TYR A 115 1.54 8.16 -11.77
N SER A 116 2.33 8.45 -12.81
CA SER A 116 1.97 9.39 -13.86
C SER A 116 0.66 9.01 -14.59
N ASP A 117 0.42 7.72 -14.80
CA ASP A 117 -0.77 7.26 -15.49
C ASP A 117 -2.03 7.49 -14.63
N LEU A 118 -1.89 7.37 -13.30
CA LEU A 118 -2.96 7.64 -12.34
C LEU A 118 -3.30 9.13 -12.22
N THR A 119 -2.31 10.01 -12.36
CA THR A 119 -2.48 11.48 -12.23
C THR A 119 -3.01 12.12 -13.51
N GLN A 120 -2.69 11.58 -14.68
CA GLN A 120 -3.19 12.10 -15.95
C GLN A 120 -4.72 12.07 -16.03
N ARG A 121 -5.36 11.06 -15.43
CA ARG A 121 -6.82 10.97 -15.39
C ARG A 121 -7.48 12.15 -14.67
N SER A 122 -6.92 12.67 -13.61
CA SER A 122 -7.48 13.82 -12.91
C SER A 122 -7.48 15.09 -13.74
N SER A 123 -6.56 15.17 -14.72
CA SER A 123 -6.45 16.30 -15.66
C SER A 123 -7.38 16.17 -16.87
N PHE A 124 -7.80 14.95 -17.22
CA PHE A 124 -8.70 14.68 -18.36
C PHE A 124 -10.18 14.55 -17.98
N ALA A 125 -10.49 14.41 -16.68
CA ALA A 125 -11.87 14.40 -16.21
C ALA A 125 -12.55 15.74 -16.54
N GLY A 126 -13.38 15.78 -17.57
CA GLY A 126 -14.07 16.97 -18.07
C GLY A 126 -13.60 17.48 -19.44
N THR A 127 -12.69 16.79 -20.12
CA THR A 127 -12.29 17.10 -21.50
C THR A 127 -12.95 16.12 -22.51
N LEU A 128 -12.97 16.49 -23.81
CA LEU A 128 -13.44 15.66 -24.93
C LEU A 128 -12.76 14.28 -25.06
N PHE A 129 -11.69 14.04 -24.30
CA PHE A 129 -10.96 12.75 -24.26
C PHE A 129 -11.50 11.76 -23.22
N ALA A 130 -12.58 12.10 -22.51
CA ALA A 130 -13.26 11.19 -21.58
C ALA A 130 -13.95 9.99 -22.27
N GLU A 131 -14.01 9.99 -23.60
CA GLU A 131 -14.58 8.90 -24.43
C GLU A 131 -13.53 7.87 -24.91
N LEU A 132 -12.23 8.05 -24.57
CA LEU A 132 -11.22 7.04 -24.86
C LEU A 132 -11.39 5.88 -23.88
N ASP A 133 -11.50 4.66 -24.42
CA ASP A 133 -11.71 3.41 -23.69
C ASP A 133 -10.91 3.35 -22.39
N ASP A 134 -11.63 3.28 -21.27
CA ASP A 134 -11.06 3.16 -19.90
C ASP A 134 -10.05 1.99 -19.77
N ASP A 135 -10.14 0.99 -20.65
CA ASP A 135 -9.32 -0.22 -20.61
C ASP A 135 -7.86 -0.01 -21.09
N GLU A 136 -7.55 1.02 -21.88
CA GLU A 136 -6.18 1.26 -22.34
C GLU A 136 -5.34 2.12 -21.38
N ILE A 137 -5.96 2.98 -20.58
CA ILE A 137 -5.26 3.98 -19.74
C ILE A 137 -4.81 3.38 -18.40
N PHE A 138 -5.44 2.28 -17.96
CA PHE A 138 -5.18 1.67 -16.64
C PHE A 138 -4.59 0.25 -16.70
N LYS A 139 -3.71 -0.01 -17.65
CA LYS A 139 -2.98 -1.30 -17.65
C LYS A 139 -1.95 -1.31 -16.52
N PRO A 140 -2.06 -2.24 -15.54
CA PRO A 140 -1.03 -2.39 -14.54
C PRO A 140 0.29 -2.77 -15.22
N LYS A 141 1.39 -2.21 -14.75
CA LYS A 141 2.74 -2.58 -15.20
C LYS A 141 3.09 -4.01 -14.80
N LYS A 142 2.53 -4.46 -13.68
CA LYS A 142 2.71 -5.82 -13.16
C LYS A 142 1.48 -6.25 -12.37
N VAL A 143 1.09 -7.51 -12.55
CA VAL A 143 0.05 -8.19 -11.78
C VAL A 143 0.69 -9.36 -11.05
N TYR A 144 0.48 -9.46 -9.76
CA TYR A 144 0.99 -10.55 -8.94
C TYR A 144 -0.09 -11.62 -8.77
N LYS A 145 0.32 -12.86 -8.56
CA LYS A 145 -0.60 -13.92 -8.14
C LYS A 145 -1.15 -13.59 -6.76
N PRO A 146 -2.35 -14.09 -6.39
CA PRO A 146 -2.87 -13.94 -5.04
C PRO A 146 -1.86 -14.43 -3.99
N MET A 147 -1.59 -13.58 -2.99
CA MET A 147 -0.57 -13.80 -1.96
C MET A 147 -1.20 -13.87 -0.58
N GLY A 148 -0.76 -14.81 0.25
CA GLY A 148 -0.96 -14.75 1.69
C GLY A 148 0.09 -13.88 2.38
N VAL A 149 0.03 -13.79 3.71
CA VAL A 149 0.92 -12.96 4.52
C VAL A 149 2.39 -13.33 4.32
N THR A 150 2.71 -14.63 4.31
CA THR A 150 4.09 -15.11 4.12
C THR A 150 4.63 -14.75 2.74
N GLU A 151 3.83 -14.94 1.68
CA GLU A 151 4.23 -14.60 0.32
C GLU A 151 4.43 -13.09 0.14
N ILE A 152 3.64 -12.25 0.84
CA ILE A 152 3.85 -10.80 0.87
C ILE A 152 5.17 -10.46 1.55
N ALA A 153 5.49 -11.10 2.69
CA ALA A 153 6.74 -10.91 3.39
C ALA A 153 7.97 -11.22 2.51
N GLU A 154 7.88 -12.24 1.66
CA GLU A 154 8.92 -12.65 0.72
C GLU A 154 9.00 -11.79 -0.55
N SER A 155 7.96 -10.98 -0.83
CA SER A 155 7.85 -10.14 -2.03
C SER A 155 8.59 -8.80 -1.95
N ARG A 156 9.47 -8.61 -0.95
CA ARG A 156 10.30 -7.40 -0.83
C ARG A 156 11.11 -7.19 -2.11
N PRO A 157 11.23 -5.93 -2.58
CA PRO A 157 12.09 -5.59 -3.71
C PRO A 157 13.57 -5.81 -3.38
#